data_853eea0a07a33891a06eada5d9de3a8d
#
_entry.id   853eea0a07a33891a06eada5d9de3a8d
#
_cell.length_a   1.000
_cell.length_b   1.000
_cell.length_c   1.000
_cell.angle_alpha   90.00
_cell.angle_beta   90.00
_cell.angle_gamma   90.00
#
_symmetry.space_group_name_H-M   'P 1'
#
loop_
_entity.id
_entity.type
_entity.pdbx_description
1 polymer ?
#
loop_
_entity_poly.entity_id
_entity_poly.type
_entity_poly.pdbx_seq_one_letter_code
_entity_poly.pdbx_strand_id
1 'polypeptide(L)'
;CGSVLAVNPSLAANLPILGTIFQKVEKGVIYSGEYKDAKKITQEKENHLSAQSQGIKLTASEVYCDGFSVYVTMKMQAEQMDFSKEGNRICVKTQYSFGKQMSKEDSDILMDGKCVDKHTFIGMMKFDKEDVIKKDGTLRIRILTVYLQDKEQSICGSWNFEIPYTVYKKGSREIAVNKKLNSHLAVKSVFVSPYQIVVFTKESGGVHSQIALFDQNGEKISKKLVRKKVHGSRKFMQGEGV
;
A
#
# COMPACT_ATOMS: atom_id res chain seq x y z
N CYS A 1 11.81 -46.33 18.43
CA CYS A 1 12.68 -45.45 17.68
C CYS A 1 11.83 -44.47 16.87
N GLY A 2 11.59 -43.29 17.45
CA GLY A 2 10.86 -42.22 16.79
C GLY A 2 11.85 -41.25 16.14
N SER A 3 11.84 -41.19 14.83
CA SER A 3 12.62 -40.20 14.09
C SER A 3 11.88 -38.87 14.10
N VAL A 4 12.37 -37.94 14.89
CA VAL A 4 11.94 -36.54 14.81
C VAL A 4 12.60 -35.97 13.57
N LEU A 5 11.81 -35.78 12.51
CA LEU A 5 12.21 -34.95 11.37
C LEU A 5 12.19 -33.51 11.84
N ALA A 6 13.37 -33.01 12.21
CA ALA A 6 13.60 -31.58 12.39
C ALA A 6 13.37 -30.90 11.03
N VAL A 7 12.22 -30.29 10.85
CA VAL A 7 11.97 -29.40 9.73
C VAL A 7 12.89 -28.19 9.92
N ASN A 8 13.88 -28.09 9.06
CA ASN A 8 14.93 -27.11 9.11
C ASN A 8 14.31 -25.71 8.87
N PRO A 9 14.25 -24.81 9.87
CA PRO A 9 13.66 -23.47 9.69
C PRO A 9 14.51 -22.56 8.79
N SER A 10 15.67 -23.04 8.32
CA SER A 10 16.59 -22.27 7.51
C SER A 10 16.22 -22.12 6.02
N LEU A 11 15.25 -22.91 5.50
CA LEU A 11 14.82 -22.80 4.11
C LEU A 11 13.97 -21.55 3.84
N ALA A 12 13.24 -21.05 4.85
CA ALA A 12 12.49 -19.80 4.72
C ALA A 12 13.39 -18.55 4.87
N ALA A 13 14.56 -18.69 5.50
CA ALA A 13 15.52 -17.61 5.68
C ALA A 13 16.40 -17.35 4.45
N ASN A 14 16.50 -18.33 3.55
CA ASN A 14 17.38 -18.29 2.37
C ASN A 14 16.63 -18.15 1.03
N LEU A 15 15.42 -17.63 1.02
CA LEU A 15 14.89 -17.08 -0.24
C LEU A 15 15.85 -15.96 -0.64
N PRO A 16 16.37 -15.97 -1.88
CA PRO A 16 17.22 -14.89 -2.34
C PRO A 16 16.39 -13.63 -2.25
N ILE A 17 16.60 -12.97 -1.14
CA ILE A 17 16.10 -11.68 -0.81
C ILE A 17 16.61 -10.82 -1.95
N LEU A 18 15.70 -10.08 -2.69
CA LEU A 18 15.92 -8.69 -2.75
C LEU A 18 16.07 -8.09 -4.13
N GLY A 19 15.44 -7.00 -4.22
CA GLY A 19 15.20 -6.23 -5.43
C GLY A 19 14.00 -6.78 -6.20
N THR A 20 13.29 -7.74 -5.60
CA THR A 20 12.49 -8.67 -6.36
C THR A 20 11.09 -8.94 -5.79
N ILE A 21 10.77 -8.51 -4.57
CA ILE A 21 9.38 -8.65 -4.12
C ILE A 21 8.52 -7.65 -4.88
N PHE A 22 8.93 -6.39 -4.96
CA PHE A 22 8.27 -5.41 -5.82
C PHE A 22 8.21 -5.91 -7.28
N GLN A 23 9.33 -6.37 -7.85
CA GLN A 23 9.36 -6.91 -9.23
C GLN A 23 8.57 -8.21 -9.41
N LYS A 24 8.53 -9.09 -8.41
CA LYS A 24 7.75 -10.33 -8.46
C LYS A 24 6.25 -10.08 -8.28
N VAL A 25 5.91 -9.04 -7.54
CA VAL A 25 4.53 -8.63 -7.31
C VAL A 25 4.02 -7.78 -8.49
N GLU A 26 4.89 -7.01 -9.17
CA GLU A 26 4.52 -6.14 -10.30
C GLU A 26 3.75 -6.82 -11.42
N LYS A 27 4.06 -8.08 -11.76
CA LYS A 27 3.41 -8.78 -12.88
C LYS A 27 1.95 -9.19 -12.63
N GLY A 28 1.44 -9.01 -11.42
CA GLY A 28 0.07 -9.39 -11.04
C GLY A 28 -0.66 -8.35 -10.22
N VAL A 29 -0.06 -7.18 -9.96
CA VAL A 29 -0.55 -6.19 -9.01
C VAL A 29 -1.27 -5.04 -9.71
N ILE A 30 -2.27 -4.48 -9.02
CA ILE A 30 -3.04 -3.30 -9.47
C ILE A 30 -2.13 -2.07 -9.65
N TYR A 31 -1.02 -2.00 -8.94
CA TYR A 31 -0.07 -0.89 -8.93
C TYR A 31 1.14 -1.24 -9.79
N SER A 32 1.05 -1.04 -11.10
CA SER A 32 2.19 -1.20 -12.01
C SER A 32 3.14 0.00 -11.88
N GLY A 33 4.42 -0.25 -11.75
CA GLY A 33 5.46 0.77 -11.74
C GLY A 33 6.85 0.15 -11.51
N GLU A 34 7.88 0.82 -11.97
CA GLU A 34 9.25 0.37 -11.72
C GLU A 34 9.70 0.79 -10.32
N TYR A 35 9.58 -0.08 -9.33
CA TYR A 35 10.03 0.16 -7.95
C TYR A 35 11.53 -0.07 -7.77
N LYS A 36 12.35 0.33 -8.75
CA LYS A 36 13.82 0.16 -8.72
C LYS A 36 14.47 0.84 -7.52
N ASP A 37 13.82 1.89 -7.02
CA ASP A 37 14.32 2.68 -5.90
C ASP A 37 13.68 2.29 -4.54
N ALA A 38 12.97 1.17 -4.49
CA ALA A 38 12.47 0.62 -3.24
C ALA A 38 13.65 0.29 -2.32
N LYS A 39 13.62 0.85 -1.12
CA LYS A 39 14.66 0.58 -0.12
C LYS A 39 14.27 -0.64 0.70
N LYS A 40 15.26 -1.52 0.85
CA LYS A 40 15.18 -2.58 1.86
C LYS A 40 15.12 -1.96 3.24
N ILE A 41 14.25 -2.49 4.05
CA ILE A 41 14.22 -2.17 5.45
C ILE A 41 15.36 -2.97 6.07
N THR A 42 16.47 -2.29 6.46
CA THR A 42 17.70 -2.96 6.95
C THR A 42 17.51 -3.62 8.30
N GLN A 43 18.20 -4.74 8.50
CA GLN A 43 18.11 -5.66 9.64
C GLN A 43 18.41 -5.06 11.02
N GLU A 44 19.02 -3.90 11.10
CA GLU A 44 19.36 -3.27 12.39
C GLU A 44 18.12 -2.90 13.25
N LYS A 45 16.91 -3.02 12.68
CA LYS A 45 15.64 -2.77 13.39
C LYS A 45 14.66 -3.94 13.28
N GLU A 46 15.15 -5.17 13.22
CA GLU A 46 14.33 -6.38 13.00
C GLU A 46 13.13 -6.53 13.95
N ASN A 47 13.23 -6.05 15.18
CA ASN A 47 12.15 -6.17 16.16
C ASN A 47 10.88 -5.37 15.79
N HIS A 48 10.99 -4.39 14.88
CA HIS A 48 9.85 -3.57 14.44
C HIS A 48 9.29 -3.97 13.06
N LEU A 49 9.92 -4.94 12.42
CA LEU A 49 9.61 -5.36 11.06
C LEU A 49 8.80 -6.64 10.98
N SER A 50 8.68 -7.36 12.08
CA SER A 50 7.88 -8.56 12.20
C SER A 50 6.93 -8.45 13.38
N ALA A 51 5.69 -8.88 13.17
CA ALA A 51 4.69 -9.00 14.22
C ALA A 51 3.96 -10.33 14.07
N GLN A 52 3.63 -10.99 15.21
CA GLN A 52 2.91 -12.24 15.22
C GLN A 52 1.68 -12.14 16.12
N SER A 53 0.55 -12.60 15.62
CA SER A 53 -0.72 -12.67 16.35
C SER A 53 -1.58 -13.76 15.73
N GLN A 54 -2.32 -14.51 16.54
CA GLN A 54 -3.29 -15.52 16.09
C GLN A 54 -2.73 -16.54 15.08
N GLY A 55 -1.47 -16.98 15.26
CA GLY A 55 -0.81 -17.92 14.36
C GLY A 55 -0.34 -17.33 13.03
N ILE A 56 -0.56 -16.04 12.80
CA ILE A 56 -0.08 -15.32 11.61
C ILE A 56 1.14 -14.48 11.96
N LYS A 57 2.24 -14.67 11.24
CA LYS A 57 3.42 -13.81 11.27
C LYS A 57 3.43 -12.91 10.04
N LEU A 58 3.46 -11.61 10.26
CA LEU A 58 3.64 -10.59 9.23
C LEU A 58 5.06 -10.02 9.32
N THR A 59 5.70 -9.84 8.18
CA THR A 59 7.04 -9.23 8.10
C THR A 59 7.07 -8.20 6.98
N ALA A 60 7.37 -6.94 7.31
CA ALA A 60 7.62 -5.90 6.34
C ALA A 60 9.06 -6.04 5.78
N SER A 61 9.21 -5.94 4.46
CA SER A 61 10.49 -6.23 3.79
C SER A 61 11.08 -5.06 3.04
N GLU A 62 10.27 -4.31 2.31
CA GLU A 62 10.70 -3.19 1.48
C GLU A 62 9.71 -2.04 1.60
N VAL A 63 10.19 -0.81 1.43
CA VAL A 63 9.38 0.39 1.46
C VAL A 63 9.75 1.32 0.30
N TYR A 64 8.73 1.90 -0.32
CA TYR A 64 8.88 2.93 -1.33
C TYR A 64 7.89 4.05 -1.06
N CYS A 65 8.32 5.31 -1.20
CA CYS A 65 7.46 6.49 -1.07
C CYS A 65 7.62 7.38 -2.29
N ASP A 66 6.55 7.56 -3.05
CA ASP A 66 6.54 8.38 -4.27
C ASP A 66 6.26 9.87 -4.01
N GLY A 67 6.07 10.25 -2.75
CA GLY A 67 5.73 11.61 -2.35
C GLY A 67 4.23 11.83 -2.10
N PHE A 68 3.39 10.82 -2.32
CA PHE A 68 1.97 10.84 -1.97
C PHE A 68 1.55 9.56 -1.24
N SER A 69 2.02 8.41 -1.72
CA SER A 69 1.76 7.11 -1.13
C SER A 69 3.04 6.47 -0.61
N VAL A 70 2.89 5.66 0.43
CA VAL A 70 3.92 4.73 0.88
C VAL A 70 3.48 3.31 0.55
N TYR A 71 4.31 2.61 -0.18
CA TYR A 71 4.14 1.22 -0.57
C TYR A 71 5.02 0.36 0.29
N VAL A 72 4.46 -0.70 0.87
CA VAL A 72 5.17 -1.62 1.76
C VAL A 72 4.95 -3.04 1.27
N THR A 73 6.04 -3.77 1.04
CA THR A 73 5.92 -5.21 0.81
C THR A 73 5.86 -5.95 2.12
N MET A 74 4.94 -6.89 2.19
CA MET A 74 4.70 -7.73 3.35
C MET A 74 4.79 -9.20 2.98
N LYS A 75 5.40 -9.99 3.86
CA LYS A 75 5.32 -11.44 3.87
C LYS A 75 4.36 -11.86 4.99
N MET A 76 3.36 -12.64 4.66
CA MET A 76 2.42 -13.27 5.61
C MET A 76 2.71 -14.75 5.66
N GLN A 77 2.89 -15.30 6.86
CA GLN A 77 3.16 -16.71 7.10
C GLN A 77 2.21 -17.24 8.18
N ALA A 78 1.62 -18.42 7.94
CA ALA A 78 0.73 -19.06 8.89
C ALA A 78 0.67 -20.57 8.64
N GLU A 79 1.18 -21.38 9.58
CA GLU A 79 1.30 -22.83 9.42
C GLU A 79 -0.06 -23.54 9.27
N GLN A 80 -1.11 -23.00 9.88
CA GLN A 80 -2.44 -23.60 9.87
C GLN A 80 -3.35 -23.09 8.76
N MET A 81 -2.83 -22.23 7.87
CA MET A 81 -3.58 -21.62 6.78
C MET A 81 -3.07 -22.09 5.43
N ASP A 82 -3.99 -22.15 4.47
CA ASP A 82 -3.68 -22.48 3.10
C ASP A 82 -3.96 -21.27 2.21
N PHE A 83 -2.90 -20.52 1.89
CA PHE A 83 -3.01 -19.33 1.04
C PHE A 83 -3.10 -19.65 -0.45
N SER A 84 -2.96 -20.91 -0.87
CA SER A 84 -3.04 -21.28 -2.29
C SER A 84 -4.40 -20.98 -2.91
N LYS A 85 -5.42 -20.79 -2.09
CA LYS A 85 -6.80 -20.51 -2.49
C LYS A 85 -7.17 -19.03 -2.45
N GLU A 86 -6.32 -18.16 -1.90
CA GLU A 86 -6.62 -16.74 -1.71
C GLU A 86 -6.51 -15.88 -2.99
N GLY A 87 -6.17 -16.50 -4.12
CA GLY A 87 -5.93 -15.77 -5.35
C GLY A 87 -4.72 -14.83 -5.23
N ASN A 88 -4.86 -13.60 -5.72
CA ASN A 88 -3.78 -12.62 -5.74
C ASN A 88 -3.99 -11.45 -4.75
N ARG A 89 -4.92 -11.58 -3.80
CA ARG A 89 -5.27 -10.52 -2.85
C ARG A 89 -5.67 -11.04 -1.51
N ILE A 90 -5.21 -10.35 -0.46
CA ILE A 90 -5.72 -10.50 0.89
C ILE A 90 -6.16 -9.12 1.37
N CYS A 91 -7.39 -9.01 1.86
CA CYS A 91 -7.88 -7.77 2.48
C CYS A 91 -7.49 -7.76 3.96
N VAL A 92 -7.04 -6.61 4.45
CA VAL A 92 -6.74 -6.41 5.87
C VAL A 92 -7.39 -5.12 6.38
N LYS A 93 -7.98 -5.19 7.56
CA LYS A 93 -8.47 -4.01 8.27
C LYS A 93 -7.32 -3.38 9.04
N THR A 94 -7.06 -2.10 8.83
CA THR A 94 -5.91 -1.41 9.41
C THR A 94 -6.30 -0.05 9.98
N GLN A 95 -5.52 0.38 10.95
CA GLN A 95 -5.33 1.79 11.31
C GLN A 95 -3.93 2.17 10.90
N TYR A 96 -3.74 3.34 10.27
CA TYR A 96 -2.41 3.79 9.92
C TYR A 96 -2.25 5.31 10.07
N SER A 97 -1.01 5.75 10.23
CA SER A 97 -0.69 7.16 10.39
C SER A 97 0.70 7.49 9.86
N PHE A 98 0.83 8.67 9.28
CA PHE A 98 2.11 9.30 8.91
C PHE A 98 2.64 10.23 10.01
N GLY A 99 2.01 10.24 11.16
CA GLY A 99 2.34 11.08 12.31
C GLY A 99 2.65 10.27 13.57
N LYS A 100 2.80 11.00 14.70
CA LYS A 100 3.05 10.36 16.00
C LYS A 100 1.82 9.63 16.55
N GLN A 101 0.65 10.16 16.28
CA GLN A 101 -0.62 9.61 16.75
C GLN A 101 -1.20 8.65 15.69
N MET A 102 -1.66 7.47 16.14
CA MET A 102 -2.36 6.51 15.30
C MET A 102 -3.73 7.07 14.88
N SER A 103 -4.17 6.78 13.66
CA SER A 103 -5.53 7.07 13.23
C SER A 103 -6.53 6.32 14.12
N LYS A 104 -7.66 6.97 14.39
CA LYS A 104 -8.82 6.32 15.05
C LYS A 104 -9.76 5.64 14.04
N GLU A 105 -9.59 5.95 12.76
CA GLU A 105 -10.42 5.40 11.69
C GLU A 105 -9.79 4.14 11.12
N ASP A 106 -10.62 3.12 10.96
CA ASP A 106 -10.24 1.88 10.30
C ASP A 106 -10.28 2.06 8.78
N SER A 107 -9.37 1.41 8.10
CA SER A 107 -9.29 1.37 6.64
C SER A 107 -9.08 -0.06 6.17
N ASP A 108 -9.82 -0.45 5.15
CA ASP A 108 -9.60 -1.72 4.48
C ASP A 108 -8.51 -1.51 3.42
N ILE A 109 -7.40 -2.21 3.58
CA ILE A 109 -6.25 -2.16 2.69
C ILE A 109 -6.09 -3.52 2.02
N LEU A 110 -5.89 -3.50 0.71
CA LEU A 110 -5.57 -4.70 -0.05
C LEU A 110 -4.07 -4.95 -0.01
N MET A 111 -3.70 -6.17 0.32
CA MET A 111 -2.38 -6.73 0.12
C MET A 111 -2.40 -7.46 -1.22
N ASP A 112 -2.03 -6.75 -2.29
CA ASP A 112 -1.95 -7.30 -3.63
C ASP A 112 -0.66 -8.10 -3.80
N GLY A 113 -0.75 -9.37 -4.21
CA GLY A 113 0.42 -10.22 -4.22
C GLY A 113 0.18 -11.60 -4.80
N LYS A 114 0.84 -12.59 -4.21
CA LYS A 114 0.70 -13.99 -4.60
C LYS A 114 1.05 -14.94 -3.48
N CYS A 115 0.47 -16.10 -3.54
CA CYS A 115 0.90 -17.26 -2.79
C CYS A 115 2.28 -17.75 -3.31
N VAL A 116 3.23 -17.93 -2.43
CA VAL A 116 4.57 -18.47 -2.71
C VAL A 116 4.59 -19.98 -2.46
N ASP A 117 3.99 -20.37 -1.37
CA ASP A 117 3.73 -21.75 -0.97
C ASP A 117 2.45 -21.78 -0.13
N LYS A 118 2.01 -22.97 0.25
CA LYS A 118 0.75 -23.18 0.96
C LYS A 118 0.58 -22.31 2.22
N HIS A 119 1.68 -21.98 2.87
CA HIS A 119 1.70 -21.28 4.16
C HIS A 119 2.30 -19.86 4.08
N THR A 120 2.63 -19.40 2.87
CA THR A 120 3.31 -18.12 2.67
C THR A 120 2.66 -17.33 1.53
N PHE A 121 2.18 -16.13 1.87
CA PHE A 121 1.74 -15.14 0.90
C PHE A 121 2.67 -13.93 0.97
N ILE A 122 3.05 -13.39 -0.20
CA ILE A 122 3.79 -12.13 -0.31
C ILE A 122 2.98 -11.14 -1.12
N GLY A 123 2.94 -9.89 -0.66
CA GLY A 123 2.17 -8.86 -1.34
C GLY A 123 2.63 -7.46 -0.99
N MET A 124 2.02 -6.50 -1.64
CA MET A 124 2.27 -5.08 -1.45
C MET A 124 1.02 -4.40 -0.94
N MET A 125 1.18 -3.56 0.05
CA MET A 125 0.14 -2.69 0.61
C MET A 125 0.46 -1.25 0.25
N LYS A 126 -0.57 -0.47 -0.09
CA LYS A 126 -0.46 0.95 -0.41
C LYS A 126 -1.15 1.79 0.66
N PHE A 127 -0.45 2.78 1.18
CA PHE A 127 -0.93 3.71 2.18
C PHE A 127 -0.88 5.13 1.64
N ASP A 128 -2.02 5.75 1.45
CA ASP A 128 -2.14 7.09 0.92
C ASP A 128 -2.18 8.12 2.06
N LYS A 129 -1.49 9.23 1.86
CA LYS A 129 -1.64 10.40 2.70
C LYS A 129 -2.66 11.37 2.09
N GLU A 130 -3.28 12.20 2.93
CA GLU A 130 -4.23 13.22 2.47
C GLU A 130 -3.57 14.35 1.69
N ASP A 131 -2.30 14.65 1.98
CA ASP A 131 -1.49 15.68 1.36
C ASP A 131 -0.17 15.10 0.83
N VAL A 132 0.52 15.86 -0.02
CA VAL A 132 1.84 15.49 -0.54
C VAL A 132 2.83 15.29 0.61
N ILE A 133 3.57 14.20 0.56
CA ILE A 133 4.61 13.85 1.50
C ILE A 133 5.91 14.55 1.08
N LYS A 134 6.30 15.60 1.82
CA LYS A 134 7.45 16.44 1.45
C LYS A 134 8.75 16.05 2.16
N LYS A 135 8.66 15.24 3.22
CA LYS A 135 9.79 14.87 4.09
C LYS A 135 9.76 13.39 4.43
N ASP A 136 10.92 12.84 4.64
CA ASP A 136 11.10 11.51 5.21
C ASP A 136 10.37 11.40 6.55
N GLY A 137 9.96 10.18 6.90
CA GLY A 137 9.17 9.96 8.10
C GLY A 137 9.00 8.50 8.46
N THR A 138 8.01 8.25 9.30
CA THR A 138 7.65 6.91 9.73
C THR A 138 6.16 6.68 9.49
N LEU A 139 5.85 5.62 8.76
CA LEU A 139 4.50 5.08 8.62
C LEU A 139 4.23 4.12 9.78
N ARG A 140 3.22 4.42 10.61
CA ARG A 140 2.73 3.52 11.65
C ARG A 140 1.54 2.76 11.13
N ILE A 141 1.55 1.45 11.30
CA ILE A 141 0.48 0.56 10.86
C ILE A 141 0.09 -0.33 12.04
N ARG A 142 -1.22 -0.46 12.27
CA ARG A 142 -1.82 -1.49 13.11
C ARG A 142 -2.80 -2.28 12.28
N ILE A 143 -2.52 -3.54 12.03
CA ILE A 143 -3.46 -4.46 11.38
C ILE A 143 -4.32 -5.08 12.47
N LEU A 144 -5.64 -5.01 12.29
CA LEU A 144 -6.65 -5.46 13.25
C LEU A 144 -7.31 -6.76 12.83
N THR A 145 -7.45 -6.97 11.51
CA THR A 145 -8.14 -8.14 10.97
C THR A 145 -7.52 -8.53 9.64
N VAL A 146 -7.36 -9.83 9.43
CA VAL A 146 -7.02 -10.42 8.12
C VAL A 146 -8.26 -11.13 7.61
N TYR A 147 -8.70 -10.82 6.39
CA TYR A 147 -9.84 -11.43 5.73
C TYR A 147 -9.37 -12.44 4.69
N LEU A 148 -9.74 -13.70 4.87
CA LEU A 148 -9.45 -14.79 3.92
C LEU A 148 -10.69 -15.06 3.08
N GLN A 149 -10.57 -14.92 1.76
CA GLN A 149 -11.70 -15.04 0.82
C GLN A 149 -12.23 -16.47 0.74
N ASP A 150 -11.34 -17.47 0.74
CA ASP A 150 -11.71 -18.88 0.54
C ASP A 150 -12.59 -19.46 1.67
N LYS A 151 -12.60 -18.84 2.84
CA LYS A 151 -13.29 -19.38 4.02
C LYS A 151 -14.38 -18.46 4.58
N GLU A 152 -14.62 -17.31 3.94
CA GLU A 152 -15.42 -16.24 4.55
C GLU A 152 -14.98 -15.97 6.00
N GLN A 153 -13.67 -16.18 6.27
CA GLN A 153 -13.12 -16.16 7.60
C GLN A 153 -12.36 -14.87 7.85
N SER A 154 -12.65 -14.25 8.99
CA SER A 154 -11.89 -13.10 9.48
C SER A 154 -11.10 -13.50 10.72
N ILE A 155 -9.82 -13.11 10.76
CA ILE A 155 -8.93 -13.37 11.88
C ILE A 155 -8.59 -12.05 12.53
N CYS A 156 -9.20 -11.79 13.69
CA CYS A 156 -8.92 -10.61 14.48
C CYS A 156 -7.62 -10.79 15.27
N GLY A 157 -6.75 -9.79 15.24
CA GLY A 157 -5.47 -9.83 15.94
C GLY A 157 -4.89 -8.43 16.15
N SER A 158 -3.60 -8.35 16.41
CA SER A 158 -2.89 -7.06 16.51
C SER A 158 -1.47 -7.21 15.99
N TRP A 159 -1.20 -6.63 14.82
CA TRP A 159 0.12 -6.58 14.21
C TRP A 159 0.51 -5.13 14.05
N ASN A 160 1.55 -4.70 14.75
CA ASN A 160 1.97 -3.31 14.81
C ASN A 160 3.33 -3.13 14.14
N PHE A 161 3.45 -2.06 13.35
CA PHE A 161 4.65 -1.73 12.59
C PHE A 161 4.96 -0.24 12.69
N GLU A 162 6.25 0.08 12.77
CA GLU A 162 6.79 1.41 12.55
C GLU A 162 7.81 1.34 11.41
N ILE A 163 7.42 1.83 10.24
CA ILE A 163 8.18 1.67 9.01
C ILE A 163 8.76 3.02 8.60
N PRO A 164 10.09 3.22 8.71
CA PRO A 164 10.73 4.42 8.22
C PRO A 164 10.67 4.45 6.69
N TYR A 165 10.36 5.60 6.11
CA TYR A 165 10.36 5.82 4.67
C TYR A 165 11.19 7.06 4.32
N THR A 166 11.79 7.01 3.12
CA THR A 166 12.43 8.16 2.48
C THR A 166 11.63 8.55 1.25
N VAL A 167 11.36 9.85 1.09
CA VAL A 167 10.61 10.35 -0.07
C VAL A 167 11.49 10.32 -1.32
N TYR A 168 11.06 9.56 -2.31
CA TYR A 168 11.69 9.53 -3.61
C TYR A 168 11.15 10.65 -4.49
N LYS A 169 11.97 11.68 -4.73
CA LYS A 169 11.55 12.91 -5.43
C LYS A 169 11.73 12.87 -6.94
N LYS A 170 12.52 11.92 -7.45
CA LYS A 170 12.80 11.85 -8.90
C LYS A 170 11.54 11.46 -9.67
N GLY A 171 11.15 12.29 -10.64
CA GLY A 171 9.93 12.08 -11.43
C GLY A 171 8.63 12.46 -10.73
N SER A 172 8.68 12.92 -9.48
CA SER A 172 7.49 13.36 -8.75
C SER A 172 7.47 14.88 -8.61
N ARG A 173 6.30 15.49 -8.86
CA ARG A 173 6.12 16.93 -8.75
C ARG A 173 4.68 17.30 -8.40
N GLU A 174 4.53 18.37 -7.65
CA GLU A 174 3.25 19.02 -7.42
C GLU A 174 3.15 20.27 -8.29
N ILE A 175 2.07 20.40 -9.04
CA ILE A 175 1.78 21.52 -9.93
C ILE A 175 0.60 22.28 -9.34
N ALA A 176 0.82 23.50 -8.89
CA ALA A 176 -0.25 24.39 -8.45
C ALA A 176 -1.10 24.82 -9.64
N VAL A 177 -2.41 24.60 -9.57
CA VAL A 177 -3.37 24.94 -10.63
C VAL A 177 -4.24 26.12 -10.22
N ASN A 178 -4.82 26.07 -9.02
CA ASN A 178 -5.67 27.11 -8.43
C ASN A 178 -6.78 27.61 -9.35
N LYS A 179 -7.36 26.73 -10.16
CA LYS A 179 -8.38 27.06 -11.16
C LYS A 179 -9.78 26.68 -10.68
N LYS A 180 -10.69 27.64 -10.67
CA LYS A 180 -12.11 27.39 -10.48
C LYS A 180 -12.71 26.92 -11.80
N LEU A 181 -13.29 25.73 -11.83
CA LEU A 181 -13.90 25.15 -13.01
C LEU A 181 -15.38 25.56 -13.14
N ASN A 182 -16.10 25.63 -12.01
CA ASN A 182 -17.48 26.12 -11.91
C ASN A 182 -17.76 26.65 -10.50
N SER A 183 -19.00 26.97 -10.16
CA SER A 183 -19.42 27.45 -8.84
C SER A 183 -19.12 26.48 -7.69
N HIS A 184 -19.02 25.19 -7.98
CA HIS A 184 -18.94 24.12 -6.97
C HIS A 184 -17.59 23.39 -6.96
N LEU A 185 -16.77 23.52 -8.00
CA LEU A 185 -15.53 22.77 -8.17
C LEU A 185 -14.35 23.67 -8.49
N ALA A 186 -13.27 23.55 -7.73
CA ALA A 186 -11.97 24.13 -8.06
C ALA A 186 -10.88 23.07 -7.98
N VAL A 187 -9.95 23.09 -8.92
CA VAL A 187 -8.70 22.31 -8.87
C VAL A 187 -7.66 23.15 -8.14
N LYS A 188 -7.07 22.58 -7.09
CA LYS A 188 -6.03 23.23 -6.28
C LYS A 188 -4.65 22.96 -6.85
N SER A 189 -4.31 21.68 -6.95
CA SER A 189 -3.03 21.22 -7.49
C SER A 189 -3.19 19.84 -8.11
N VAL A 190 -2.19 19.47 -8.88
CA VAL A 190 -2.02 18.13 -9.44
C VAL A 190 -0.67 17.60 -8.99
N PHE A 191 -0.65 16.46 -8.34
CA PHE A 191 0.56 15.73 -8.04
C PHE A 191 0.76 14.65 -9.12
N VAL A 192 1.95 14.59 -9.67
CA VAL A 192 2.34 13.58 -10.67
C VAL A 192 3.54 12.83 -10.15
N SER A 193 3.48 11.51 -10.18
CA SER A 193 4.61 10.61 -9.94
C SER A 193 4.69 9.59 -11.08
N PRO A 194 5.76 8.78 -11.18
CA PRO A 194 5.84 7.71 -12.15
C PRO A 194 4.71 6.66 -12.03
N TYR A 195 3.99 6.65 -10.90
CA TYR A 195 3.02 5.59 -10.58
C TYR A 195 1.59 6.09 -10.51
N GLN A 196 1.38 7.39 -10.36
CA GLN A 196 0.05 7.94 -10.18
C GLN A 196 -0.04 9.44 -10.48
N ILE A 197 -1.25 9.86 -10.84
CA ILE A 197 -1.65 11.27 -10.92
C ILE A 197 -2.72 11.51 -9.87
N VAL A 198 -2.50 12.48 -8.98
CA VAL A 198 -3.46 12.86 -7.93
C VAL A 198 -3.92 14.28 -8.17
N VAL A 199 -5.23 14.46 -8.30
CA VAL A 199 -5.84 15.78 -8.49
C VAL A 199 -6.48 16.23 -7.18
N PHE A 200 -5.95 17.31 -6.60
CA PHE A 200 -6.51 17.92 -5.41
C PHE A 200 -7.61 18.91 -5.78
N THR A 201 -8.82 18.65 -5.32
CA THR A 201 -9.98 19.49 -5.60
C THR A 201 -10.58 20.07 -4.34
N LYS A 202 -11.26 21.21 -4.50
CA LYS A 202 -12.18 21.76 -3.51
C LYS A 202 -13.57 21.71 -4.11
N GLU A 203 -14.48 20.98 -3.46
CA GLU A 203 -15.90 20.94 -3.83
C GLU A 203 -16.74 21.63 -2.77
N SER A 204 -17.82 22.28 -3.19
CA SER A 204 -18.83 22.92 -2.35
C SER A 204 -20.23 22.50 -2.78
N GLY A 205 -21.20 22.54 -1.84
CA GLY A 205 -22.61 22.33 -2.16
C GLY A 205 -23.06 20.88 -2.37
N GLY A 206 -22.31 19.88 -1.89
CA GLY A 206 -22.73 18.45 -1.97
C GLY A 206 -22.78 17.86 -3.38
N VAL A 207 -22.42 18.61 -4.41
CA VAL A 207 -22.40 18.18 -5.80
C VAL A 207 -21.21 17.25 -6.04
N HIS A 208 -21.49 16.09 -6.65
CA HIS A 208 -20.49 15.13 -7.03
C HIS A 208 -20.04 15.40 -8.47
N SER A 209 -18.83 15.95 -8.61
CA SER A 209 -18.23 16.18 -9.94
C SER A 209 -17.50 14.94 -10.42
N GLN A 210 -17.62 14.64 -11.70
CA GLN A 210 -16.76 13.66 -12.38
C GLN A 210 -15.61 14.39 -13.04
N ILE A 211 -14.39 13.88 -12.87
CA ILE A 211 -13.19 14.41 -13.51
C ILE A 211 -12.64 13.31 -14.41
N ALA A 212 -12.34 13.65 -15.65
CA ALA A 212 -11.58 12.82 -16.56
C ALA A 212 -10.26 13.53 -16.87
N LEU A 213 -9.18 12.75 -16.97
CA LEU A 213 -7.86 13.21 -17.38
C LEU A 213 -7.62 12.77 -18.82
N PHE A 214 -7.05 13.67 -19.60
CA PHE A 214 -6.68 13.44 -20.99
C PHE A 214 -5.23 13.82 -21.18
N ASP A 215 -4.54 13.12 -22.06
CA ASP A 215 -3.20 13.45 -22.49
C ASP A 215 -3.19 14.63 -23.48
N GLN A 216 -2.02 15.00 -23.96
CA GLN A 216 -1.83 16.08 -24.95
C GLN A 216 -2.48 15.80 -26.31
N ASN A 217 -2.81 14.53 -26.60
CA ASN A 217 -3.45 14.11 -27.85
C ASN A 217 -4.98 14.02 -27.69
N GLY A 218 -5.50 14.30 -26.48
CA GLY A 218 -6.92 14.17 -26.14
C GLY A 218 -7.36 12.74 -25.82
N GLU A 219 -6.43 11.82 -25.64
CA GLU A 219 -6.74 10.46 -25.19
C GLU A 219 -6.93 10.40 -23.69
N LYS A 220 -7.93 9.63 -23.26
CA LYS A 220 -8.26 9.50 -21.83
C LYS A 220 -7.18 8.70 -21.09
N ILE A 221 -6.46 9.37 -20.19
CA ILE A 221 -5.35 8.78 -19.42
C ILE A 221 -5.85 7.80 -18.34
N SER A 222 -7.02 8.05 -17.76
CA SER A 222 -7.44 7.29 -16.60
C SER A 222 -8.11 5.97 -16.96
N LYS A 223 -7.44 4.86 -16.72
CA LYS A 223 -8.06 3.52 -16.72
C LYS A 223 -8.90 3.29 -15.46
N LYS A 224 -8.54 3.90 -14.32
CA LYS A 224 -9.25 3.76 -13.06
C LYS A 224 -9.09 5.02 -12.21
N LEU A 225 -10.17 5.78 -12.03
CA LEU A 225 -10.24 6.88 -11.08
C LEU A 225 -10.71 6.35 -9.73
N VAL A 226 -9.85 6.36 -8.73
CA VAL A 226 -10.22 6.03 -7.35
C VAL A 226 -10.59 7.31 -6.63
N ARG A 227 -11.85 7.43 -6.24
CA ARG A 227 -12.35 8.56 -5.47
C ARG A 227 -12.20 8.25 -3.98
N LYS A 228 -11.36 9.00 -3.29
CA LYS A 228 -11.21 8.90 -1.85
C LYS A 228 -11.84 10.11 -1.18
N LYS A 229 -12.78 9.89 -0.25
CA LYS A 229 -13.37 10.94 0.56
C LYS A 229 -12.38 11.27 1.67
N VAL A 230 -11.89 12.49 1.70
CA VAL A 230 -11.03 13.00 2.78
C VAL A 230 -11.89 13.74 3.77
N HIS A 231 -11.66 13.55 5.07
CA HIS A 231 -12.32 14.31 6.13
C HIS A 231 -11.97 15.80 5.98
N GLY A 232 -13.01 16.62 5.87
CA GLY A 232 -12.88 18.04 5.53
C GLY A 232 -13.17 18.30 4.05
N SER A 233 -13.21 19.56 3.65
CA SER A 233 -13.61 20.03 2.32
C SER A 233 -12.64 19.71 1.17
N ARG A 234 -11.78 18.70 1.30
CA ARG A 234 -10.84 18.26 0.27
C ARG A 234 -11.17 16.85 -0.17
N LYS A 235 -11.50 16.71 -1.44
CA LYS A 235 -11.58 15.42 -2.13
C LYS A 235 -10.42 15.33 -3.10
N PHE A 236 -9.78 14.17 -3.18
CA PHE A 236 -8.78 13.91 -4.20
C PHE A 236 -9.22 12.75 -5.08
N MET A 237 -8.76 12.77 -6.30
CA MET A 237 -8.95 11.71 -7.28
C MET A 237 -7.58 11.22 -7.71
N GLN A 238 -7.42 9.93 -7.76
CA GLN A 238 -6.20 9.27 -8.14
C GLN A 238 -6.42 8.54 -9.47
N GLY A 239 -5.54 8.80 -10.44
CA GLY A 239 -5.41 8.00 -11.64
C GLY A 239 -4.19 7.11 -11.51
N GLU A 240 -4.31 5.83 -11.78
CA GLU A 240 -3.17 4.92 -11.87
C GLU A 240 -2.49 5.08 -13.22
N GLY A 241 -1.16 5.11 -13.17
CA GLY A 241 -0.26 5.56 -14.21
C GLY A 241 -0.37 4.89 -15.57
N VAL A 242 0.29 5.56 -16.47
CA VAL A 242 0.61 5.19 -17.85
C VAL A 242 1.63 4.06 -17.90
#